data_4ca782489a30a1403d60e49736d5d1c8
#
_entry.id   4ca782489a30a1403d60e49736d5d1c8
#
_cell.length_a   1.000
_cell.length_b   1.000
_cell.length_c   1.000
_cell.angle_alpha   90.00
_cell.angle_beta   90.00
_cell.angle_gamma   90.00
#
_symmetry.space_group_name_H-M   'P 1'
#
loop_
_entity.id
_entity.type
_entity.pdbx_description
1 polymer ?
#
loop_
_entity_poly.entity_id
_entity_poly.type
_entity_poly.pdbx_seq_one_letter_code
_entity_poly.pdbx_strand_id
1 'polypeptide(L)'
;MMRAWESRPDCSVVDEPFYACYLKETGADHPMREQILASQSTSREAVAKRLSAAAMTDLQYEKHMTHHMPRGIDLAWTRNIKHVFLIRSPERVIASYREKMPSVSPDDIGIIRQRELFDEITELTGQRPPVVDSADVLANPKAMMREICAALCVEWVDGCMTDWKQGARPSDGVWAAHWYGSVKASSGFSAASVTPAKLSAQDLALAEEMRPHYAAMATCKLPRP
;
A
#
# COMPACT_ATOMS: atom_id res chain seq x y z
N MET A 1 -6.63 4.06 -2.62
CA MET A 1 -6.45 4.44 -1.19
C MET A 1 -5.75 5.79 -1.04
N MET A 2 -4.47 5.98 -1.45
CA MET A 2 -3.73 7.25 -1.24
C MET A 2 -4.53 8.48 -1.70
N ARG A 3 -5.11 8.48 -2.90
CA ARG A 3 -5.96 9.58 -3.41
C ARG A 3 -7.17 9.87 -2.51
N ALA A 4 -7.76 8.84 -1.91
CA ALA A 4 -8.87 9.00 -0.99
C ALA A 4 -8.45 9.76 0.27
N TRP A 5 -7.32 9.41 0.85
CA TRP A 5 -6.77 10.13 2.01
C TRP A 5 -6.32 11.55 1.65
N GLU A 6 -5.68 11.74 0.50
CA GLU A 6 -5.24 13.04 0.02
C GLU A 6 -6.40 14.02 -0.30
N SER A 7 -7.60 13.50 -0.55
CA SER A 7 -8.77 14.35 -0.79
C SER A 7 -9.35 14.97 0.48
N ARG A 8 -8.90 14.56 1.66
CA ARG A 8 -9.26 15.18 2.94
C ARG A 8 -8.51 16.51 3.11
N PRO A 9 -9.18 17.55 3.61
CA PRO A 9 -8.54 18.86 3.84
C PRO A 9 -7.52 18.87 4.98
N ASP A 10 -7.64 17.91 5.91
CA ASP A 10 -6.83 17.77 7.13
C ASP A 10 -5.72 16.73 7.00
N CYS A 11 -5.48 16.16 5.80
CA CYS A 11 -4.56 15.05 5.61
C CYS A 11 -3.49 15.33 4.55
N SER A 12 -2.24 15.22 4.93
CA SER A 12 -1.12 15.11 3.99
C SER A 12 -0.82 13.65 3.67
N VAL A 13 -0.18 13.39 2.53
CA VAL A 13 0.19 12.03 2.13
C VAL A 13 1.68 11.93 1.82
N VAL A 14 2.26 10.78 2.15
CA VAL A 14 3.63 10.40 1.82
C VAL A 14 3.60 9.09 1.04
N ASP A 15 4.10 9.13 -0.18
CA ASP A 15 4.10 7.99 -1.08
C ASP A 15 5.44 7.25 -1.02
N GLU A 16 5.41 5.97 -0.73
CA GLU A 16 6.51 5.00 -0.77
C GLU A 16 7.87 5.54 -0.24
N PRO A 17 7.94 6.02 1.00
CA PRO A 17 9.10 6.78 1.50
C PRO A 17 10.41 5.97 1.58
N PHE A 18 10.33 4.63 1.57
CA PHE A 18 11.49 3.74 1.63
C PHE A 18 11.91 3.17 0.27
N TYR A 19 11.38 3.69 -0.85
CA TYR A 19 11.69 3.14 -2.16
C TYR A 19 13.17 3.28 -2.52
N ALA A 20 13.77 4.45 -2.33
CA ALA A 20 15.20 4.63 -2.59
C ALA A 20 16.10 3.77 -1.66
N CYS A 21 15.69 3.57 -0.40
CA CYS A 21 16.40 2.66 0.50
C CYS A 21 16.39 1.22 -0.06
N TYR A 22 15.22 0.74 -0.45
CA TYR A 22 15.05 -0.58 -1.06
C TYR A 22 15.93 -0.76 -2.31
N LEU A 23 15.87 0.18 -3.25
CA LEU A 23 16.65 0.09 -4.48
C LEU A 23 18.16 0.12 -4.23
N LYS A 24 18.62 0.92 -3.27
CA LYS A 24 20.03 0.99 -2.92
C LYS A 24 20.53 -0.33 -2.29
N GLU A 25 19.75 -0.91 -1.40
CA GLU A 25 20.13 -2.10 -0.65
C GLU A 25 20.07 -3.39 -1.48
N THR A 26 19.04 -3.50 -2.32
CA THR A 26 18.81 -4.71 -3.14
C THR A 26 19.52 -4.67 -4.49
N GLY A 27 19.82 -3.48 -4.99
CA GLY A 27 20.30 -3.31 -6.36
C GLY A 27 19.25 -3.59 -7.44
N ALA A 28 17.96 -3.69 -7.05
CA ALA A 28 16.87 -4.03 -7.95
C ALA A 28 16.82 -3.06 -9.16
N ASP A 29 16.68 -3.62 -10.36
CA ASP A 29 16.58 -2.86 -11.61
C ASP A 29 15.12 -2.49 -11.87
N HIS A 30 14.64 -1.50 -11.14
CA HIS A 30 13.29 -0.96 -11.34
C HIS A 30 13.31 0.22 -12.33
N PRO A 31 12.22 0.41 -13.08
CA PRO A 31 12.06 1.60 -13.92
C PRO A 31 12.28 2.89 -13.12
N MET A 32 13.02 3.84 -13.70
CA MET A 32 13.35 5.12 -13.06
C MET A 32 14.24 5.03 -11.81
N ARG A 33 15.01 3.95 -11.66
CA ARG A 33 15.86 3.70 -10.49
C ARG A 33 16.72 4.92 -10.11
N GLU A 34 17.44 5.50 -11.05
CA GLU A 34 18.35 6.63 -10.78
C GLU A 34 17.59 7.89 -10.33
N GLN A 35 16.44 8.17 -10.93
CA GLN A 35 15.59 9.28 -10.51
C GLN A 35 15.02 9.07 -9.11
N ILE A 36 14.64 7.84 -8.76
CA ILE A 36 14.15 7.49 -7.42
C ILE A 36 15.27 7.68 -6.39
N LEU A 37 16.47 7.16 -6.65
CA LEU A 37 17.62 7.32 -5.78
C LEU A 37 18.00 8.78 -5.56
N ALA A 38 17.85 9.63 -6.57
CA ALA A 38 18.12 11.07 -6.48
C ALA A 38 17.01 11.85 -5.76
N SER A 39 15.76 11.33 -5.71
CA SER A 39 14.59 12.04 -5.19
C SER A 39 14.31 11.79 -3.70
N GLN A 40 14.88 10.76 -3.11
CA GLN A 40 14.62 10.35 -1.72
C GLN A 40 15.92 10.04 -0.97
N SER A 41 15.86 10.11 0.36
CA SER A 41 16.95 9.61 1.21
C SER A 41 17.10 8.10 1.07
N THR A 42 18.33 7.65 1.01
CA THR A 42 18.71 6.23 1.02
C THR A 42 19.10 5.73 2.42
N SER A 43 18.95 6.56 3.47
CA SER A 43 19.13 6.18 4.87
C SER A 43 17.77 5.86 5.49
N ARG A 44 17.57 4.60 5.91
CA ARG A 44 16.33 4.17 6.59
C ARG A 44 16.11 4.92 7.90
N GLU A 45 17.18 5.16 8.66
CA GLU A 45 17.10 5.93 9.88
C GLU A 45 16.62 7.38 9.64
N ALA A 46 17.18 8.05 8.63
CA ALA A 46 16.76 9.40 8.28
C ALA A 46 15.30 9.45 7.82
N VAL A 47 14.85 8.46 7.04
CA VAL A 47 13.46 8.34 6.60
C VAL A 47 12.55 8.08 7.80
N ALA A 48 12.85 7.11 8.65
CA ALA A 48 12.07 6.79 9.85
C ALA A 48 11.96 8.00 10.79
N LYS A 49 13.06 8.70 11.04
CA LYS A 49 13.08 9.94 11.85
C LYS A 49 12.15 11.01 11.26
N ARG A 50 12.17 11.20 9.95
CA ARG A 50 11.29 12.16 9.27
C ARG A 50 9.82 11.77 9.40
N LEU A 51 9.50 10.50 9.24
CA LEU A 51 8.12 9.98 9.33
C LEU A 51 7.57 10.03 10.78
N SER A 52 8.43 9.90 11.77
CA SER A 52 8.07 10.01 13.19
C SER A 52 7.95 11.45 13.68
N ALA A 53 8.35 12.44 12.89
CA ALA A 53 8.22 13.84 13.25
C ALA A 53 6.75 14.28 13.17
N ALA A 54 6.41 15.35 13.89
CA ALA A 54 5.08 15.92 13.80
C ALA A 54 4.74 16.30 12.34
N ALA A 55 3.59 15.84 11.88
CA ALA A 55 3.07 16.21 10.55
C ALA A 55 2.70 17.69 10.51
N MET A 56 2.66 18.26 9.31
CA MET A 56 2.21 19.64 9.11
C MET A 56 0.67 19.76 9.10
N THR A 57 -0.03 18.64 9.05
CA THR A 57 -1.48 18.50 9.02
C THR A 57 -1.91 17.63 10.19
N ASP A 58 -3.20 17.67 10.57
CA ASP A 58 -3.75 16.87 11.67
C ASP A 58 -3.58 15.37 11.44
N LEU A 59 -3.58 14.94 10.17
CA LEU A 59 -3.33 13.57 9.74
C LEU A 59 -2.20 13.51 8.71
N GLN A 60 -1.39 12.45 8.77
CA GLN A 60 -0.46 12.07 7.72
C GLN A 60 -0.75 10.63 7.32
N TYR A 61 -1.07 10.41 6.05
CA TYR A 61 -1.20 9.08 5.47
C TYR A 61 0.09 8.67 4.78
N GLU A 62 0.65 7.56 5.17
CA GLU A 62 1.86 7.00 4.58
C GLU A 62 1.53 5.73 3.80
N LYS A 63 1.88 5.68 2.53
CA LYS A 63 1.78 4.47 1.72
C LYS A 63 3.11 3.75 1.70
N HIS A 64 3.12 2.54 2.22
CA HIS A 64 4.29 1.66 2.21
C HIS A 64 4.05 0.44 1.31
N MET A 65 5.07 0.07 0.54
CA MET A 65 5.11 -1.22 -0.15
C MET A 65 5.84 -2.23 0.74
N THR A 66 5.27 -3.42 0.89
CA THR A 66 5.80 -4.41 1.84
C THR A 66 7.21 -4.87 1.50
N HIS A 67 7.55 -5.00 0.21
CA HIS A 67 8.90 -5.33 -0.23
C HIS A 67 9.94 -4.21 0.02
N HIS A 68 9.50 -2.96 0.27
CA HIS A 68 10.41 -1.90 0.72
C HIS A 68 10.76 -2.02 2.23
N MET A 69 10.11 -2.93 2.95
CA MET A 69 10.27 -3.16 4.39
C MET A 69 10.87 -4.56 4.62
N PRO A 70 12.19 -4.75 4.41
CA PRO A 70 12.83 -6.08 4.50
C PRO A 70 12.73 -6.67 5.90
N ARG A 71 12.98 -7.98 6.01
CA ARG A 71 13.09 -8.66 7.31
C ARG A 71 14.21 -8.05 8.15
N GLY A 72 13.97 -7.92 9.44
CA GLY A 72 14.94 -7.34 10.39
C GLY A 72 15.02 -5.81 10.36
N ILE A 73 14.16 -5.12 9.61
CA ILE A 73 14.07 -3.66 9.70
C ILE A 73 13.57 -3.25 11.09
N ASP A 74 14.16 -2.18 11.65
CA ASP A 74 13.63 -1.58 12.86
C ASP A 74 12.26 -0.93 12.61
N LEU A 75 11.23 -1.43 13.28
CA LEU A 75 9.86 -0.93 13.24
C LEU A 75 9.49 -0.10 14.48
N ALA A 76 10.42 0.11 15.44
CA ALA A 76 10.10 0.79 16.70
C ALA A 76 9.54 2.20 16.50
N TRP A 77 9.94 2.88 15.43
CA TRP A 77 9.43 4.20 15.06
C TRP A 77 7.94 4.21 14.73
N THR A 78 7.37 3.06 14.38
CA THR A 78 5.94 2.94 14.02
C THR A 78 5.03 2.66 15.22
N ARG A 79 5.57 2.49 16.42
CA ARG A 79 4.81 2.08 17.62
C ARG A 79 3.58 2.94 17.90
N ASN A 80 3.67 4.23 17.63
CA ASN A 80 2.59 5.20 17.86
C ASN A 80 1.82 5.56 16.59
N ILE A 81 2.09 4.88 15.48
CA ILE A 81 1.39 5.06 14.21
C ILE A 81 0.22 4.08 14.13
N LYS A 82 -0.89 4.50 13.56
CA LYS A 82 -2.02 3.63 13.28
C LYS A 82 -1.79 2.89 11.97
N HIS A 83 -1.81 1.58 12.02
CA HIS A 83 -1.53 0.73 10.86
C HIS A 83 -2.83 0.23 10.24
N VAL A 84 -2.82 0.07 8.91
CA VAL A 84 -3.85 -0.63 8.16
C VAL A 84 -3.20 -1.45 7.04
N PHE A 85 -3.62 -2.68 6.85
CA PHE A 85 -3.12 -3.55 5.82
C PHE A 85 -4.15 -3.71 4.70
N LEU A 86 -3.78 -3.29 3.49
CA LEU A 86 -4.59 -3.49 2.30
C LEU A 86 -4.16 -4.78 1.61
N ILE A 87 -5.01 -5.80 1.63
CA ILE A 87 -4.78 -7.05 0.93
C ILE A 87 -5.49 -7.10 -0.42
N ARG A 88 -4.98 -7.95 -1.30
CA ARG A 88 -5.56 -8.24 -2.60
C ARG A 88 -5.27 -9.68 -2.96
N SER A 89 -6.20 -10.36 -3.66
CA SER A 89 -5.96 -11.75 -4.04
C SER A 89 -4.66 -11.91 -4.84
N PRO A 90 -3.89 -13.00 -4.62
CA PRO A 90 -2.61 -13.22 -5.29
C PRO A 90 -2.70 -13.09 -6.80
N GLU A 91 -3.73 -13.67 -7.41
CA GLU A 91 -3.93 -13.65 -8.86
C GLU A 91 -4.02 -12.22 -9.40
N ARG A 92 -4.69 -11.34 -8.67
CA ARG A 92 -4.85 -9.95 -9.11
C ARG A 92 -3.61 -9.11 -8.84
N VAL A 93 -2.82 -9.44 -7.82
CA VAL A 93 -1.53 -8.79 -7.59
C VAL A 93 -0.57 -9.16 -8.71
N ILE A 94 -0.44 -10.46 -9.01
CA ILE A 94 0.45 -10.99 -10.05
C ILE A 94 0.05 -10.42 -11.42
N ALA A 95 -1.23 -10.46 -11.78
CA ALA A 95 -1.70 -9.92 -13.05
C ALA A 95 -1.36 -8.44 -13.21
N SER A 96 -1.58 -7.65 -12.17
CA SER A 96 -1.28 -6.21 -12.18
C SER A 96 0.22 -5.92 -12.29
N TYR A 97 1.05 -6.74 -11.64
CA TYR A 97 2.52 -6.62 -11.71
C TYR A 97 3.04 -6.98 -13.10
N ARG A 98 2.51 -8.05 -13.69
CA ARG A 98 2.84 -8.52 -15.05
C ARG A 98 2.51 -7.50 -16.15
N GLU A 99 1.55 -6.61 -15.94
CA GLU A 99 1.30 -5.51 -16.88
C GLU A 99 2.47 -4.53 -17.00
N LYS A 100 3.36 -4.50 -16.01
CA LYS A 100 4.45 -3.54 -15.90
C LYS A 100 5.83 -4.19 -15.96
N MET A 101 5.94 -5.43 -15.55
CA MET A 101 7.21 -6.14 -15.40
C MET A 101 7.19 -7.49 -16.14
N PRO A 102 8.27 -7.83 -16.84
CA PRO A 102 8.34 -9.07 -17.64
C PRO A 102 8.46 -10.34 -16.78
N SER A 103 8.94 -10.21 -15.55
CA SER A 103 9.08 -11.31 -14.59
C SER A 103 8.43 -10.93 -13.27
N VAL A 104 8.11 -11.93 -12.46
CA VAL A 104 7.55 -11.74 -11.11
C VAL A 104 8.07 -12.83 -10.19
N SER A 105 8.47 -12.44 -8.99
CA SER A 105 8.91 -13.33 -7.91
C SER A 105 7.99 -13.19 -6.68
N PRO A 106 8.05 -14.11 -5.70
CA PRO A 106 7.37 -13.96 -4.41
C PRO A 106 7.65 -12.64 -3.72
N ASP A 107 8.90 -12.18 -3.75
CA ASP A 107 9.32 -10.94 -3.09
C ASP A 107 8.77 -9.69 -3.79
N ASP A 108 8.65 -9.70 -5.12
CA ASP A 108 8.09 -8.58 -5.89
C ASP A 108 6.64 -8.29 -5.53
N ILE A 109 5.84 -9.33 -5.29
CA ILE A 109 4.42 -9.19 -4.91
C ILE A 109 4.22 -8.99 -3.41
N GLY A 110 5.19 -9.36 -2.58
CA GLY A 110 5.31 -9.02 -1.18
C GLY A 110 4.22 -9.57 -0.25
N ILE A 111 3.42 -10.57 -0.66
CA ILE A 111 2.30 -11.10 0.15
C ILE A 111 2.80 -11.83 1.40
N ILE A 112 3.89 -12.61 1.28
CA ILE A 112 4.51 -13.27 2.43
C ILE A 112 5.01 -12.21 3.42
N ARG A 113 5.76 -11.23 2.93
CA ARG A 113 6.28 -10.16 3.76
C ARG A 113 5.17 -9.32 4.40
N GLN A 114 4.05 -9.13 3.70
CA GLN A 114 2.88 -8.45 4.24
C GLN A 114 2.33 -9.16 5.47
N ARG A 115 2.26 -10.49 5.43
CA ARG A 115 1.82 -11.30 6.57
C ARG A 115 2.81 -11.20 7.74
N GLU A 116 4.11 -11.30 7.48
CA GLU A 116 5.14 -11.16 8.50
C GLU A 116 5.09 -9.78 9.17
N LEU A 117 4.99 -8.70 8.39
CA LEU A 117 4.85 -7.34 8.91
C LEU A 117 3.60 -7.17 9.78
N PHE A 118 2.49 -7.81 9.40
CA PHE A 118 1.28 -7.79 10.21
C PHE A 118 1.51 -8.42 11.59
N ASP A 119 2.22 -9.55 11.65
CA ASP A 119 2.54 -10.23 12.89
C ASP A 119 3.55 -9.42 13.73
N GLU A 120 4.62 -8.90 13.12
CA GLU A 120 5.63 -8.04 13.74
C GLU A 120 5.01 -6.76 14.35
N ILE A 121 4.11 -6.10 13.63
CA ILE A 121 3.42 -4.90 14.11
C ILE A 121 2.40 -5.24 15.20
N THR A 122 1.73 -6.37 15.09
CA THR A 122 0.83 -6.84 16.15
C THR A 122 1.60 -7.07 17.45
N GLU A 123 2.76 -7.70 17.38
CA GLU A 123 3.63 -7.91 18.54
C GLU A 123 4.17 -6.57 19.09
N LEU A 124 4.65 -5.70 18.22
CA LEU A 124 5.22 -4.40 18.57
C LEU A 124 4.23 -3.49 19.30
N THR A 125 2.97 -3.48 18.84
CA THR A 125 1.93 -2.54 19.32
C THR A 125 1.00 -3.16 20.36
N GLY A 126 0.95 -4.48 20.46
CA GLY A 126 -0.04 -5.23 21.25
C GLY A 126 -1.45 -5.17 20.67
N GLN A 127 -1.62 -4.64 19.46
CA GLN A 127 -2.91 -4.47 18.80
C GLN A 127 -2.86 -5.05 17.39
N ARG A 128 -3.94 -5.72 16.97
CA ARG A 128 -4.08 -6.18 15.59
C ARG A 128 -4.48 -5.02 14.69
N PRO A 129 -3.66 -4.68 13.69
CA PRO A 129 -4.03 -3.67 12.69
C PRO A 129 -5.29 -4.10 11.91
N PRO A 130 -6.18 -3.18 11.53
CA PRO A 130 -7.24 -3.47 10.58
C PRO A 130 -6.68 -4.01 9.26
N VAL A 131 -7.32 -5.07 8.75
CA VAL A 131 -7.04 -5.61 7.42
C VAL A 131 -8.20 -5.28 6.50
N VAL A 132 -7.91 -4.82 5.30
CA VAL A 132 -8.89 -4.36 4.31
C VAL A 132 -8.65 -5.09 2.99
N ASP A 133 -9.66 -5.74 2.46
CA ASP A 133 -9.56 -6.32 1.12
C ASP A 133 -9.91 -5.27 0.05
N SER A 134 -9.06 -5.14 -0.93
CA SER A 134 -9.27 -4.23 -2.06
C SER A 134 -10.58 -4.51 -2.80
N ALA A 135 -11.02 -5.76 -2.88
CA ALA A 135 -12.28 -6.13 -3.50
C ALA A 135 -13.49 -5.58 -2.73
N ASP A 136 -13.41 -5.59 -1.39
CA ASP A 136 -14.48 -5.04 -0.55
C ASP A 136 -14.55 -3.51 -0.67
N VAL A 137 -13.38 -2.84 -0.71
CA VAL A 137 -13.32 -1.39 -0.97
C VAL A 137 -13.97 -1.04 -2.32
N LEU A 138 -13.64 -1.78 -3.37
CA LEU A 138 -14.17 -1.51 -4.71
C LEU A 138 -15.67 -1.86 -4.86
N ALA A 139 -16.18 -2.78 -4.03
CA ALA A 139 -17.61 -3.14 -4.03
C ALA A 139 -18.48 -2.08 -3.37
N ASN A 140 -18.02 -1.44 -2.29
CA ASN A 140 -18.73 -0.38 -1.61
C ASN A 140 -17.74 0.64 -1.01
N PRO A 141 -17.16 1.54 -1.85
CA PRO A 141 -16.09 2.43 -1.42
C PRO A 141 -16.47 3.30 -0.23
N LYS A 142 -17.64 3.93 -0.26
CA LYS A 142 -18.05 4.86 0.82
C LYS A 142 -18.19 4.15 2.17
N ALA A 143 -18.86 3.01 2.18
CA ALA A 143 -19.07 2.27 3.42
C ALA A 143 -17.75 1.71 3.95
N MET A 144 -16.91 1.11 3.09
CA MET A 144 -15.60 0.59 3.50
C MET A 144 -14.66 1.69 3.99
N MET A 145 -14.64 2.86 3.36
CA MET A 145 -13.82 3.98 3.84
C MET A 145 -14.27 4.49 5.21
N ARG A 146 -15.58 4.48 5.49
CA ARG A 146 -16.11 4.78 6.83
C ARG A 146 -15.67 3.76 7.87
N GLU A 147 -15.75 2.46 7.54
CA GLU A 147 -15.26 1.39 8.43
C GLU A 147 -13.76 1.52 8.72
N ILE A 148 -12.96 1.86 7.71
CA ILE A 148 -11.52 2.11 7.89
C ILE A 148 -11.30 3.29 8.83
N CYS A 149 -11.99 4.40 8.63
CA CYS A 149 -11.90 5.57 9.51
C CYS A 149 -12.28 5.20 10.95
N ALA A 150 -13.40 4.47 11.14
CA ALA A 150 -13.84 4.02 12.45
C ALA A 150 -12.81 3.10 13.12
N ALA A 151 -12.29 2.10 12.40
CA ALA A 151 -11.27 1.17 12.90
C ALA A 151 -9.96 1.87 13.28
N LEU A 152 -9.62 2.95 12.61
CA LEU A 152 -8.45 3.79 12.90
C LEU A 152 -8.75 4.89 13.93
N CYS A 153 -9.99 5.01 14.45
CA CYS A 153 -10.43 6.13 15.28
C CYS A 153 -10.10 7.49 14.64
N VAL A 154 -10.39 7.61 13.35
CA VAL A 154 -10.27 8.86 12.57
C VAL A 154 -11.66 9.29 12.19
N GLU A 155 -11.95 10.58 12.37
CA GLU A 155 -13.26 11.13 12.03
C GLU A 155 -13.52 11.00 10.52
N TRP A 156 -14.74 10.59 10.16
CA TRP A 156 -15.20 10.59 8.77
C TRP A 156 -15.54 12.01 8.33
N VAL A 157 -15.03 12.41 7.17
CA VAL A 157 -15.37 13.71 6.55
C VAL A 157 -16.25 13.47 5.33
N ASP A 158 -17.49 13.95 5.36
CA ASP A 158 -18.39 13.83 4.23
C ASP A 158 -17.93 14.69 3.04
N GLY A 159 -18.21 14.21 1.82
CA GLY A 159 -17.87 14.92 0.58
C GLY A 159 -16.43 14.73 0.10
N CYS A 160 -15.65 13.89 0.78
CA CYS A 160 -14.30 13.51 0.35
C CYS A 160 -14.07 12.00 0.46
N MET A 161 -12.87 11.52 0.15
CA MET A 161 -12.41 10.13 0.26
C MET A 161 -13.01 9.12 -0.74
N THR A 162 -14.04 9.47 -1.50
CA THR A 162 -14.60 8.61 -2.55
C THR A 162 -14.33 9.12 -3.95
N ASP A 163 -14.19 10.43 -4.07
CA ASP A 163 -14.00 11.13 -5.32
C ASP A 163 -12.82 12.11 -5.22
N TRP A 164 -12.12 12.31 -6.32
CA TRP A 164 -10.96 13.21 -6.44
C TRP A 164 -10.76 13.71 -7.86
N LYS A 165 -10.04 14.80 -8.02
CA LYS A 165 -9.67 15.32 -9.34
C LYS A 165 -8.67 14.36 -10.00
N GLN A 166 -8.82 14.14 -11.31
CA GLN A 166 -7.83 13.42 -12.12
C GLN A 166 -6.51 14.19 -12.22
N GLY A 167 -5.45 13.47 -12.55
CA GLY A 167 -4.15 14.05 -12.83
C GLY A 167 -3.06 13.72 -11.82
N ALA A 168 -1.88 14.27 -12.07
CA ALA A 168 -0.73 14.16 -11.19
C ALA A 168 -0.90 15.03 -9.94
N ARG A 169 -0.20 14.65 -8.87
CA ARG A 169 -0.17 15.38 -7.61
C ARG A 169 1.27 15.71 -7.22
N PRO A 170 1.49 16.80 -6.47
CA PRO A 170 2.81 17.08 -5.90
C PRO A 170 3.31 15.97 -4.95
N SER A 171 2.39 15.23 -4.33
CA SER A 171 2.64 14.09 -3.46
C SER A 171 3.08 12.82 -4.19
N ASP A 172 2.85 12.74 -5.50
CA ASP A 172 3.29 11.59 -6.30
C ASP A 172 4.82 11.55 -6.36
N GLY A 173 5.41 10.40 -6.07
CA GLY A 173 6.83 10.19 -6.31
C GLY A 173 7.19 10.21 -7.81
N VAL A 174 8.46 10.38 -8.12
CA VAL A 174 8.96 10.39 -9.52
C VAL A 174 8.56 9.12 -10.28
N TRP A 175 8.46 7.97 -9.60
CA TRP A 175 8.02 6.68 -10.15
C TRP A 175 6.58 6.68 -10.67
N ALA A 176 5.78 7.66 -10.28
CA ALA A 176 4.41 7.79 -10.77
C ALA A 176 4.33 8.01 -12.30
N ALA A 177 5.42 8.42 -12.94
CA ALA A 177 5.48 8.48 -14.39
C ALA A 177 5.33 7.09 -15.04
N HIS A 178 5.87 6.04 -14.40
CA HIS A 178 5.78 4.66 -14.87
C HIS A 178 4.57 3.90 -14.28
N TRP A 179 4.35 4.02 -12.96
CA TRP A 179 3.41 3.14 -12.25
C TRP A 179 1.98 3.69 -12.19
N TYR A 180 1.76 5.01 -12.22
CA TYR A 180 0.48 5.64 -11.86
C TYR A 180 -0.41 6.03 -13.04
N GLY A 181 -0.29 5.39 -14.20
CA GLY A 181 -1.15 5.69 -15.35
C GLY A 181 -2.65 5.62 -15.02
N SER A 182 -3.09 4.49 -14.45
CA SER A 182 -4.48 4.29 -14.03
C SER A 182 -4.89 5.18 -12.85
N VAL A 183 -3.97 5.43 -11.90
CA VAL A 183 -4.23 6.33 -10.75
C VAL A 183 -4.46 7.75 -11.22
N LYS A 184 -3.63 8.25 -12.13
CA LYS A 184 -3.76 9.60 -12.72
C LYS A 184 -5.04 9.77 -13.53
N ALA A 185 -5.51 8.70 -14.19
CA ALA A 185 -6.75 8.71 -14.96
C ALA A 185 -8.00 8.54 -14.10
N SER A 186 -7.87 8.19 -12.81
CA SER A 186 -9.01 7.95 -11.93
C SER A 186 -9.56 9.24 -11.33
N SER A 187 -10.88 9.26 -11.11
CA SER A 187 -11.58 10.31 -10.35
C SER A 187 -12.33 9.78 -9.14
N GLY A 188 -12.13 8.49 -8.81
CA GLY A 188 -12.77 7.76 -7.73
C GLY A 188 -12.35 6.31 -7.75
N PHE A 189 -12.96 5.49 -6.91
CA PHE A 189 -12.79 4.04 -6.96
C PHE A 189 -13.54 3.46 -8.15
N SER A 190 -12.82 2.75 -9.03
CA SER A 190 -13.44 2.02 -10.14
C SER A 190 -14.06 0.73 -9.65
N ALA A 191 -15.15 0.30 -10.27
CA ALA A 191 -15.72 -1.01 -9.97
C ALA A 191 -14.67 -2.13 -10.14
N ALA A 192 -14.73 -3.13 -9.27
CA ALA A 192 -13.86 -4.29 -9.38
C ALA A 192 -14.08 -4.98 -10.73
N SER A 193 -13.00 -5.29 -11.46
CA SER A 193 -13.12 -6.11 -12.67
C SER A 193 -13.65 -7.47 -12.28
N VAL A 194 -14.75 -7.89 -12.91
CA VAL A 194 -15.33 -9.23 -12.77
C VAL A 194 -14.59 -10.27 -13.62
N THR A 195 -13.78 -9.82 -14.58
CA THR A 195 -13.02 -10.72 -15.45
C THR A 195 -11.91 -11.38 -14.65
N PRO A 196 -11.80 -12.72 -14.70
CA PRO A 196 -10.66 -13.42 -14.11
C PRO A 196 -9.34 -12.92 -14.68
N ALA A 197 -8.31 -12.87 -13.84
CA ALA A 197 -6.96 -12.55 -14.29
C ALA A 197 -6.47 -13.65 -15.25
N LYS A 198 -5.96 -13.26 -16.42
CA LYS A 198 -5.30 -14.19 -17.33
C LYS A 198 -3.86 -14.40 -16.83
N LEU A 199 -3.59 -15.57 -16.30
CA LEU A 199 -2.29 -15.95 -15.74
C LEU A 199 -1.73 -17.15 -16.49
N SER A 200 -0.40 -17.18 -16.62
CA SER A 200 0.32 -18.38 -17.08
C SER A 200 0.26 -19.50 -16.04
N ALA A 201 0.62 -20.72 -16.42
CA ALA A 201 0.71 -21.83 -15.46
C ALA A 201 1.71 -21.54 -14.33
N GLN A 202 2.82 -20.85 -14.64
CA GLN A 202 3.82 -20.44 -13.66
C GLN A 202 3.25 -19.40 -12.69
N ASP A 203 2.51 -18.42 -13.20
CA ASP A 203 1.89 -17.37 -12.37
C ASP A 203 0.77 -17.94 -11.48
N LEU A 204 0.04 -18.96 -11.96
CA LEU A 204 -0.94 -19.70 -11.16
C LEU A 204 -0.27 -20.48 -10.03
N ALA A 205 0.86 -21.16 -10.30
CA ALA A 205 1.62 -21.84 -9.26
C ALA A 205 2.10 -20.86 -8.18
N LEU A 206 2.61 -19.70 -8.59
CA LEU A 206 2.98 -18.63 -7.66
C LEU A 206 1.78 -18.12 -6.84
N ALA A 207 0.62 -17.96 -7.48
CA ALA A 207 -0.60 -17.55 -6.76
C ALA A 207 -1.01 -18.59 -5.70
N GLU A 208 -0.93 -19.88 -6.02
CA GLU A 208 -1.21 -20.96 -5.07
C GLU A 208 -0.24 -20.96 -3.87
N GLU A 209 1.06 -20.70 -4.12
CA GLU A 209 2.04 -20.53 -3.04
C GLU A 209 1.70 -19.37 -2.10
N MET A 210 1.21 -18.26 -2.64
CA MET A 210 0.84 -17.06 -1.86
C MET A 210 -0.51 -17.17 -1.14
N ARG A 211 -1.38 -18.08 -1.59
CA ARG A 211 -2.76 -18.19 -1.10
C ARG A 211 -2.89 -18.40 0.41
N PRO A 212 -2.08 -19.25 1.07
CA PRO A 212 -2.18 -19.42 2.54
C PRO A 212 -1.94 -18.13 3.31
N HIS A 213 -0.98 -17.31 2.86
CA HIS A 213 -0.64 -16.03 3.50
C HIS A 213 -1.76 -15.00 3.33
N TYR A 214 -2.31 -14.89 2.13
CA TYR A 214 -3.47 -14.06 1.87
C TYR A 214 -4.69 -14.52 2.69
N ALA A 215 -4.99 -15.82 2.70
CA ALA A 215 -6.13 -16.40 3.40
C ALA A 215 -6.04 -16.14 4.92
N ALA A 216 -4.85 -16.29 5.51
CA ALA A 216 -4.61 -16.01 6.91
C ALA A 216 -4.91 -14.54 7.25
N MET A 217 -4.48 -13.58 6.42
CA MET A 217 -4.81 -12.17 6.62
C MET A 217 -6.30 -11.87 6.38
N ALA A 218 -6.91 -12.54 5.40
CA ALA A 218 -8.33 -12.37 5.08
C ALA A 218 -9.26 -12.78 6.24
N THR A 219 -8.81 -13.66 7.15
CA THR A 219 -9.58 -14.00 8.37
C THR A 219 -9.66 -12.83 9.36
N CYS A 220 -8.76 -11.87 9.24
CA CYS A 220 -8.66 -10.68 10.11
C CYS A 220 -9.26 -9.42 9.47
N LYS A 221 -9.84 -9.52 8.27
CA LYS A 221 -10.34 -8.35 7.56
C LYS A 221 -11.56 -7.73 8.23
N LEU A 222 -11.70 -6.42 8.07
CA LEU A 222 -12.89 -5.69 8.47
C LEU A 222 -14.14 -6.32 7.81
N PRO A 223 -15.27 -6.34 8.52
CA PRO A 223 -16.52 -6.84 7.95
C PRO A 223 -16.91 -6.01 6.73
N ARG A 224 -17.56 -6.63 5.78
CA ARG A 224 -18.16 -5.95 4.64
C ARG A 224 -19.48 -5.31 5.09
N PRO A 225 -19.59 -3.98 5.03
CA PRO A 225 -20.83 -3.27 5.38
C PRO A 225 -21.93 -3.43 4.35
#